data_1c64a3ee9f58191bcb43a063fe43429c
#
_entry.id   1c64a3ee9f58191bcb43a063fe43429c
#
_cell.length_a   1.000
_cell.length_b   1.000
_cell.length_c   1.000
_cell.angle_alpha   90.00
_cell.angle_beta   90.00
_cell.angle_gamma   90.00
#
_symmetry.space_group_name_H-M   'P 1'
#
loop_
_entity.id
_entity.type
_entity.pdbx_description
1 polymer ?
#
loop_
_entity_poly.entity_id
_entity_poly.type
_entity_poly.pdbx_seq_one_letter_code
_entity_poly.pdbx_strand_id
1 'polypeptide(L)'
;MLQPKRTKFRKTHKGRNRGLAQNGNKVSFGTFGLKATGRGRMTARQIEAARRAMTRHVKRQGKIWIRVFPDKPITEKPLEVRMGKGKGSVEYWVAEIQPGKVLYEMEGVSEELAREAFNLAARKLPFKTTFVTRTVM
;
A
#
# COMPACT_ATOMS: atom_id res chain seq x y z
N MET A 1 8.57 -5.26 -10.21
CA MET A 1 7.70 -4.73 -9.12
C MET A 1 7.74 -3.22 -9.12
N LEU A 2 6.78 -2.61 -8.43
CA LEU A 2 6.68 -1.16 -8.38
C LEU A 2 7.90 -0.54 -7.69
N GLN A 3 8.47 0.45 -8.35
CA GLN A 3 9.56 1.27 -7.80
C GLN A 3 9.65 2.55 -8.62
N PRO A 4 10.21 3.63 -8.04
CA PRO A 4 10.38 4.87 -8.80
C PRO A 4 11.38 4.69 -9.93
N LYS A 5 11.10 5.31 -11.08
CA LYS A 5 12.04 5.32 -12.22
C LYS A 5 13.24 6.19 -11.93
N ARG A 6 13.03 7.32 -11.25
CA ARG A 6 14.10 8.25 -10.88
C ARG A 6 13.88 8.72 -9.46
N THR A 7 14.96 8.94 -8.74
CA THR A 7 14.91 9.46 -7.38
C THR A 7 15.91 10.59 -7.24
N LYS A 8 15.58 11.58 -6.41
CA LYS A 8 16.50 12.68 -6.09
C LYS A 8 17.66 12.13 -5.25
N PHE A 9 17.36 11.22 -4.34
CA PHE A 9 18.36 10.54 -3.52
C PHE A 9 18.14 9.05 -3.61
N ARG A 10 19.23 8.29 -3.79
CA ARG A 10 19.17 6.84 -3.89
C ARG A 10 18.74 6.19 -2.59
N LYS A 11 19.16 6.78 -1.47
CA LYS A 11 18.86 6.28 -0.12
C LYS A 11 18.24 7.39 0.69
N THR A 12 17.38 7.04 1.65
CA THR A 12 16.75 8.00 2.55
C THR A 12 16.92 7.60 4.01
N HIS A 13 16.76 8.56 4.89
CA HIS A 13 16.74 8.28 6.32
C HIS A 13 15.50 7.47 6.67
N LYS A 14 15.61 6.58 7.67
CA LYS A 14 14.49 5.76 8.10
C LYS A 14 13.31 6.62 8.54
N GLY A 15 13.56 7.65 9.33
CA GLY A 15 12.51 8.52 9.84
C GLY A 15 11.52 7.80 10.76
N ARG A 16 10.47 8.50 11.13
CA ARG A 16 9.36 7.96 11.92
C ARG A 16 8.06 8.21 11.20
N ASN A 17 7.24 7.17 11.09
CA ASN A 17 5.92 7.24 10.49
C ASN A 17 4.95 7.77 11.55
N ARG A 18 4.53 9.03 11.43
CA ARG A 18 3.68 9.71 12.41
C ARG A 18 2.47 10.35 11.74
N GLY A 19 1.48 10.66 12.55
CA GLY A 19 0.31 11.44 12.13
C GLY A 19 -0.76 10.59 11.47
N LEU A 20 -1.80 11.27 11.02
CA LEU A 20 -2.92 10.69 10.30
C LEU A 20 -2.87 11.12 8.84
N ALA A 21 -3.45 10.31 7.96
CA ALA A 21 -3.51 10.63 6.54
C ALA A 21 -4.40 11.86 6.33
N GLN A 22 -3.86 12.88 5.67
CA GLN A 22 -4.60 14.10 5.30
C GLN A 22 -4.93 14.09 3.82
N ASN A 23 -4.06 13.50 3.00
CA ASN A 23 -4.29 13.32 1.58
C ASN A 23 -4.56 11.85 1.29
N GLY A 24 -5.43 11.57 0.33
CA GLY A 24 -5.75 10.19 -0.03
C GLY A 24 -6.54 9.46 1.04
N ASN A 25 -7.32 10.17 1.85
CA ASN A 25 -8.14 9.59 2.91
C ASN A 25 -9.60 9.40 2.51
N LYS A 26 -9.94 9.69 1.27
CA LYS A 26 -11.31 9.53 0.75
C LYS A 26 -11.29 8.72 -0.54
N VAL A 27 -12.37 7.98 -0.78
CA VAL A 27 -12.58 7.27 -2.05
C VAL A 27 -12.88 8.31 -3.12
N SER A 28 -12.03 8.39 -4.13
CA SER A 28 -12.11 9.43 -5.17
C SER A 28 -12.39 8.91 -6.57
N PHE A 29 -11.91 7.72 -6.91
CA PHE A 29 -12.02 7.17 -8.26
C PHE A 29 -13.09 6.11 -8.39
N GLY A 30 -13.26 5.28 -7.37
CA GLY A 30 -14.18 4.16 -7.41
C GLY A 30 -15.40 4.35 -6.53
N THR A 31 -16.15 3.28 -6.32
CA THR A 31 -17.32 3.23 -5.46
C THR A 31 -16.97 2.72 -4.07
N PHE A 32 -16.03 1.78 -3.99
CA PHE A 32 -15.61 1.11 -2.77
C PHE A 32 -14.12 1.26 -2.57
N GLY A 33 -13.69 1.21 -1.33
CA GLY A 33 -12.28 1.33 -1.03
C GLY A 33 -11.86 0.49 0.16
N LEU A 34 -10.56 0.25 0.25
CA LEU A 34 -9.91 -0.38 1.39
C LEU A 34 -9.04 0.68 2.07
N LYS A 35 -9.39 1.03 3.29
CA LYS A 35 -8.72 2.09 4.04
C LYS A 35 -7.91 1.48 5.18
N ALA A 36 -6.68 1.97 5.37
CA ALA A 36 -5.86 1.56 6.50
C ALA A 36 -6.38 2.17 7.79
N THR A 37 -6.56 1.35 8.81
CA THR A 37 -6.88 1.83 10.16
C THR A 37 -5.67 1.73 11.07
N GLY A 38 -4.68 0.96 10.66
CA GLY A 38 -3.40 0.85 11.36
C GLY A 38 -2.29 1.58 10.61
N ARG A 39 -1.14 1.61 11.23
CA ARG A 39 0.06 2.28 10.72
C ARG A 39 1.10 1.25 10.35
N GLY A 40 1.84 1.49 9.28
CA GLY A 40 2.88 0.56 8.87
C GLY A 40 3.50 0.92 7.54
N ARG A 41 4.20 -0.03 6.96
CA ARG A 41 4.84 0.11 5.66
C ARG A 41 4.39 -1.04 4.77
N MET A 42 3.96 -0.70 3.54
CA MET A 42 3.63 -1.68 2.53
C MET A 42 4.82 -1.84 1.59
N THR A 43 5.33 -3.04 1.48
CA THR A 43 6.37 -3.32 0.49
C THR A 43 5.74 -3.42 -0.90
N ALA A 44 6.56 -3.24 -1.94
CA ALA A 44 6.12 -3.42 -3.32
C ALA A 44 5.51 -4.81 -3.52
N ARG A 45 6.07 -5.83 -2.86
CA ARG A 45 5.54 -7.20 -2.93
C ARG A 45 4.16 -7.33 -2.30
N GLN A 46 3.93 -6.68 -1.17
CA GLN A 46 2.63 -6.69 -0.52
C GLN A 46 1.57 -5.99 -1.36
N ILE A 47 1.92 -4.86 -1.96
CA ILE A 47 1.02 -4.13 -2.86
C ILE A 47 0.60 -5.04 -4.02
N GLU A 48 1.55 -5.71 -4.65
CA GLU A 48 1.27 -6.60 -5.78
C GLU A 48 0.48 -7.85 -5.35
N ALA A 49 0.82 -8.44 -4.19
CA ALA A 49 0.11 -9.60 -3.68
C ALA A 49 -1.36 -9.29 -3.42
N ALA A 50 -1.65 -8.15 -2.80
CA ALA A 50 -3.02 -7.72 -2.53
C ALA A 50 -3.77 -7.45 -3.84
N ARG A 51 -3.13 -6.78 -4.81
CA ARG A 51 -3.73 -6.53 -6.11
C ARG A 51 -4.11 -7.83 -6.83
N ARG A 52 -3.21 -8.80 -6.82
CA ARG A 52 -3.48 -10.11 -7.45
C ARG A 52 -4.62 -10.85 -6.78
N ALA A 53 -4.69 -10.80 -5.46
CA ALA A 53 -5.76 -11.45 -4.71
C ALA A 53 -7.12 -10.85 -5.09
N MET A 54 -7.22 -9.52 -5.17
CA MET A 54 -8.45 -8.85 -5.58
C MET A 54 -8.83 -9.17 -7.03
N THR A 55 -7.88 -9.05 -7.94
CA THR A 55 -8.11 -9.30 -9.36
C THR A 55 -8.59 -10.71 -9.62
N ARG A 56 -7.99 -11.68 -8.93
CA ARG A 56 -8.36 -13.09 -9.06
C ARG A 56 -9.79 -13.32 -8.57
N HIS A 57 -10.17 -12.69 -7.47
CA HIS A 57 -11.49 -12.88 -6.88
C HIS A 57 -12.61 -12.28 -7.74
N VAL A 58 -12.40 -11.10 -8.27
CA VAL A 58 -13.41 -10.42 -9.10
C VAL A 58 -13.40 -10.90 -10.56
N LYS A 59 -12.46 -11.76 -10.94
CA LYS A 59 -12.37 -12.37 -12.29
C LYS A 59 -12.40 -11.33 -13.41
N ARG A 60 -11.64 -10.25 -13.23
CA ARG A 60 -11.53 -9.14 -14.21
C ARG A 60 -12.80 -8.32 -14.38
N GLN A 61 -13.79 -8.47 -13.50
CA GLN A 61 -14.95 -7.59 -13.51
C GLN A 61 -14.57 -6.26 -12.87
N GLY A 62 -15.13 -5.18 -13.38
CA GLY A 62 -14.91 -3.87 -12.82
C GLY A 62 -13.49 -3.35 -13.01
N LYS A 63 -13.15 -2.35 -12.21
CA LYS A 63 -11.86 -1.68 -12.28
C LYS A 63 -11.30 -1.50 -10.87
N ILE A 64 -9.98 -1.64 -10.74
CA ILE A 64 -9.27 -1.51 -9.48
C ILE A 64 -8.22 -0.42 -9.63
N TRP A 65 -8.16 0.49 -8.66
CA TRP A 65 -7.12 1.52 -8.57
C TRP A 65 -6.24 1.24 -7.37
N ILE A 66 -4.93 1.38 -7.57
CA ILE A 66 -3.95 1.34 -6.50
C ILE A 66 -3.64 2.77 -6.13
N ARG A 67 -3.93 3.18 -4.87
CA ARG A 67 -3.77 4.55 -4.41
C ARG A 67 -2.44 4.80 -3.70
N VAL A 68 -1.59 3.81 -3.60
CA VAL A 68 -0.30 3.91 -2.92
C VAL A 68 0.82 3.52 -3.87
N PHE A 69 2.00 4.11 -3.67
CA PHE A 69 3.18 3.80 -4.46
C PHE A 69 4.39 3.66 -3.54
N PRO A 70 5.23 2.63 -3.73
CA PRO A 70 6.40 2.42 -2.88
C PRO A 70 7.56 3.33 -3.33
N ASP A 71 7.66 4.49 -2.72
CA ASP A 71 8.66 5.49 -3.08
C ASP A 71 9.81 5.62 -2.07
N LYS A 72 9.74 4.90 -0.96
CA LYS A 72 10.78 4.92 0.06
C LYS A 72 11.69 3.71 -0.04
N PRO A 73 13.00 3.89 -0.25
CA PRO A 73 13.94 2.76 -0.30
C PRO A 73 14.28 2.31 1.12
N ILE A 74 14.34 0.99 1.30
CA ILE A 74 14.78 0.39 2.56
C ILE A 74 16.12 -0.28 2.32
N THR A 75 17.07 0.03 3.18
CA THR A 75 18.42 -0.49 3.09
C THR A 75 18.68 -1.50 4.19
N GLU A 76 19.43 -2.55 3.85
CA GLU A 76 19.87 -3.56 4.81
C GLU A 76 21.35 -3.79 4.62
N LYS A 77 22.07 -3.95 5.73
CA LYS A 77 23.46 -4.37 5.70
C LYS A 77 23.52 -5.89 5.83
N PRO A 78 24.41 -6.56 5.10
CA PRO A 78 24.65 -7.97 5.33
C PRO A 78 25.06 -8.22 6.78
N LEU A 79 24.69 -9.36 7.35
CA LEU A 79 25.02 -9.72 8.72
C LEU A 79 26.53 -9.69 8.99
N GLU A 80 27.34 -9.94 7.96
CA GLU A 80 28.79 -9.99 8.05
C GLU A 80 29.48 -8.62 8.04
N VAL A 81 28.71 -7.55 7.73
CA VAL A 81 29.27 -6.19 7.66
C VAL A 81 29.14 -5.52 9.02
N ARG A 82 30.26 -4.96 9.49
CA ARG A 82 30.28 -4.24 10.76
C ARG A 82 29.43 -2.99 10.70
N MET A 83 28.74 -2.69 11.79
CA MET A 83 27.97 -1.46 11.93
C MET A 83 28.90 -0.25 11.83
N GLY A 84 28.41 0.85 11.24
CA GLY A 84 29.16 2.09 11.13
C GLY A 84 29.95 2.29 9.84
N LYS A 85 30.02 1.29 8.94
CA LYS A 85 30.71 1.43 7.65
C LYS A 85 29.82 2.00 6.54
N GLY A 86 28.93 2.93 6.90
CA GLY A 86 28.03 3.52 5.94
C GLY A 86 26.72 2.75 5.81
N LYS A 87 25.81 3.30 5.02
CA LYS A 87 24.49 2.72 4.82
C LYS A 87 24.54 1.56 3.84
N GLY A 88 23.80 0.49 4.13
CA GLY A 88 23.71 -0.66 3.25
C GLY A 88 23.08 -0.33 1.91
N SER A 89 23.06 -1.29 0.99
CA SER A 89 22.43 -1.13 -0.32
C SER A 89 20.91 -1.14 -0.21
N VAL A 90 20.24 -0.56 -1.22
CA VAL A 90 18.77 -0.59 -1.28
C VAL A 90 18.32 -2.01 -1.61
N GLU A 91 17.54 -2.61 -0.71
CA GLU A 91 17.04 -3.97 -0.89
C GLU A 91 15.62 -4.01 -1.43
N TYR A 92 14.77 -3.09 -0.99
CA TYR A 92 13.38 -3.05 -1.46
C TYR A 92 12.77 -1.67 -1.22
N TRP A 93 11.60 -1.46 -1.81
CA TRP A 93 10.86 -0.20 -1.74
C TRP A 93 9.56 -0.37 -0.98
N VAL A 94 9.19 0.63 -0.19
CA VAL A 94 7.96 0.62 0.60
C VAL A 94 7.21 1.93 0.47
N ALA A 95 5.90 1.87 0.73
CA ALA A 95 5.05 3.03 0.94
C ALA A 95 4.81 3.15 2.45
N GLU A 96 5.00 4.32 3.01
CA GLU A 96 4.66 4.58 4.41
C GLU A 96 3.17 4.88 4.50
N ILE A 97 2.47 4.13 5.34
CA ILE A 97 1.01 4.21 5.45
C ILE A 97 0.64 4.77 6.82
N GLN A 98 -0.18 5.81 6.80
CA GLN A 98 -0.75 6.43 7.99
C GLN A 98 -2.20 5.98 8.13
N PRO A 99 -2.72 5.90 9.37
CA PRO A 99 -4.14 5.57 9.57
C PRO A 99 -5.03 6.55 8.80
N GLY A 100 -6.03 6.03 8.12
CA GLY A 100 -6.94 6.80 7.30
C GLY A 100 -6.63 6.80 5.82
N LYS A 101 -5.48 6.28 5.40
CA LYS A 101 -5.11 6.24 3.98
C LYS A 101 -5.94 5.21 3.23
N VAL A 102 -6.53 5.63 2.09
CA VAL A 102 -7.19 4.69 1.18
C VAL A 102 -6.11 4.03 0.33
N LEU A 103 -6.06 2.71 0.38
CA LEU A 103 -5.01 1.92 -0.29
C LEU A 103 -5.41 1.48 -1.68
N TYR A 104 -6.65 1.02 -1.82
CA TYR A 104 -7.20 0.53 -3.08
C TYR A 104 -8.63 1.03 -3.24
N GLU A 105 -9.05 1.18 -4.49
CA GLU A 105 -10.44 1.50 -4.81
C GLU A 105 -10.95 0.52 -5.87
N MET A 106 -12.24 0.29 -5.89
CA MET A 106 -12.86 -0.65 -6.81
C MET A 106 -14.21 -0.12 -7.28
N GLU A 107 -14.54 -0.40 -8.52
CA GLU A 107 -15.81 0.01 -9.13
C GLU A 107 -16.26 -1.04 -10.14
N GLY A 108 -17.57 -1.08 -10.41
CA GLY A 108 -18.11 -1.99 -11.41
C GLY A 108 -18.42 -3.39 -10.91
N VAL A 109 -18.44 -3.57 -9.58
CA VAL A 109 -18.79 -4.85 -8.95
C VAL A 109 -19.79 -4.58 -7.83
N SER A 110 -20.48 -5.62 -7.36
CA SER A 110 -21.40 -5.50 -6.23
C SER A 110 -20.63 -5.22 -4.94
N GLU A 111 -21.30 -4.62 -3.97
CA GLU A 111 -20.69 -4.36 -2.68
C GLU A 111 -20.22 -5.66 -2.01
N GLU A 112 -21.03 -6.72 -2.10
CA GLU A 112 -20.68 -8.02 -1.52
C GLU A 112 -19.39 -8.57 -2.13
N LEU A 113 -19.29 -8.54 -3.45
CA LEU A 113 -18.09 -9.01 -4.15
C LEU A 113 -16.87 -8.17 -3.80
N ALA A 114 -17.06 -6.84 -3.71
CA ALA A 114 -15.98 -5.94 -3.32
C ALA A 114 -15.50 -6.21 -1.91
N ARG A 115 -16.42 -6.45 -0.95
CA ARG A 115 -16.05 -6.77 0.42
C ARG A 115 -15.21 -8.05 0.50
N GLU A 116 -15.62 -9.08 -0.22
CA GLU A 116 -14.90 -10.34 -0.26
C GLU A 116 -13.50 -10.17 -0.85
N ALA A 117 -13.39 -9.43 -1.95
CA ALA A 117 -12.11 -9.17 -2.61
C ALA A 117 -11.17 -8.40 -1.68
N PHE A 118 -11.66 -7.36 -1.02
CA PHE A 118 -10.86 -6.57 -0.09
C PHE A 118 -10.47 -7.35 1.16
N ASN A 119 -11.31 -8.28 1.63
CA ASN A 119 -10.94 -9.17 2.73
C ASN A 119 -9.75 -10.05 2.36
N LEU A 120 -9.74 -10.58 1.14
CA LEU A 120 -8.61 -11.37 0.66
C LEU A 120 -7.35 -10.53 0.54
N ALA A 121 -7.49 -9.30 0.05
CA ALA A 121 -6.37 -8.37 -0.06
C ALA A 121 -5.83 -8.00 1.32
N ALA A 122 -6.71 -7.74 2.28
CA ALA A 122 -6.32 -7.34 3.64
C ALA A 122 -5.42 -8.37 4.32
N ARG A 123 -5.62 -9.65 4.02
CA ARG A 123 -4.80 -10.73 4.58
C ARG A 123 -3.35 -10.68 4.11
N LYS A 124 -3.07 -9.96 3.04
CA LYS A 124 -1.71 -9.79 2.50
C LYS A 124 -1.01 -8.56 3.06
N LEU A 125 -1.70 -7.76 3.86
CA LEU A 125 -1.20 -6.48 4.36
C LEU A 125 -0.77 -6.59 5.83
N PRO A 126 0.23 -5.78 6.25
CA PRO A 126 0.82 -5.89 7.59
C PRO A 126 0.09 -5.09 8.67
N PHE A 127 -1.04 -4.48 8.36
CA PHE A 127 -1.79 -3.65 9.31
C PHE A 127 -3.29 -3.84 9.13
N LYS A 128 -4.06 -3.31 10.06
CA LYS A 128 -5.52 -3.42 10.02
C LYS A 128 -6.10 -2.47 8.98
N THR A 129 -7.16 -2.91 8.34
CA THR A 129 -7.85 -2.17 7.28
C THR A 129 -9.36 -2.24 7.51
N THR A 130 -10.09 -1.36 6.86
CA THR A 130 -11.56 -1.37 6.87
C THR A 130 -12.09 -1.10 5.47
N PHE A 131 -13.26 -1.67 5.19
CA PHE A 131 -13.98 -1.42 3.95
C PHE A 131 -14.71 -0.08 4.06
N VAL A 132 -14.63 0.73 3.02
CA VAL A 132 -15.32 2.01 2.96
C VAL A 132 -16.03 2.15 1.63
N THR A 133 -17.09 2.96 1.64
CA THR A 133 -17.83 3.31 0.43
C THR A 133 -17.61 4.79 0.13
N ARG A 134 -17.81 5.17 -1.13
CA ARG A 134 -17.71 6.57 -1.53
C ARG A 134 -18.83 7.37 -0.87
N THR A 135 -18.46 8.47 -0.21
CA THR A 135 -19.43 9.38 0.36
C THR A 135 -19.99 10.25 -0.77
N VAL A 136 -21.32 10.19 -0.94
CA VAL A 136 -22.02 11.05 -1.90
C VAL A 136 -22.59 12.21 -1.11
N MET A 137 -22.17 13.42 -1.48
CA MET A 137 -22.74 14.63 -0.90
C MET A 137 -23.68 15.28 -1.88
#